data_721473d30552f6d85dcf05121329a256
#
_entry.id   721473d30552f6d85dcf05121329a256
#
_cell.length_a   1.000
_cell.length_b   1.000
_cell.length_c   1.000
_cell.angle_alpha   90.00
_cell.angle_beta   90.00
_cell.angle_gamma   90.00
#
_symmetry.space_group_name_H-M   'P 1'
#
loop_
_entity.id
_entity.type
_entity.pdbx_description
1 polymer ?
#
loop_
_entity_poly.entity_id
_entity_poly.type
_entity_poly.pdbx_seq_one_letter_code
_entity_poly.pdbx_strand_id
1 'polypeptide(L)'
;MAQAARRTAPLKPYLVPIVLVCLSLFSGCGSGSLGPGVGGPSRGPSRSLVSIAITPANAALLLGTLQQFMATGTYSDHSSQDITDSVTWSSSDISVASIAGGGLATALTLGSVTISATSGSVSGSTTVNVQSAVLSSITVRPVNNKIAPFTSQQFQAIGTYTDGSTHNVTGQVSWTSSNTAVATIGGSGRAKALIPGPTTITATLGSISGSSTLDVSNATIVSISVTPSRRTIAPGTRLTFTATGVFSDHTTQVITRDCTWASDNHAVATVGAGGTATAIGPGTANISATFNGVSGMAPLNVSSATLSSISVTPASAVLAPTTSANCVATGTFSDGSSQVITNIVTWTSSAPNVASVNRGGKVTAQSHGDATITAQLGSLSANCAIVVDGSPLTSIQVSPQTASIPQQTELAFVATGTFADGNTQNLTKSVLWTSSPASVATISNLQATMGEATGHEPGTATITALFGGQLGTATLTVTSATATSLRVSPAATNLEHGGFTQFTALAEFSDGTTRDVTSSVTWTSSNASVAVVTPTGVATSTRSGTTTMTATMNDLSGTAVLMVY
;
A
#
# COMPACT_ATOMS: atom_id res chain seq x y z
N MET A 1 -11.86 -58.80 -19.93
CA MET A 1 -10.72 -59.33 -20.68
C MET A 1 -10.00 -58.18 -21.34
N ALA A 2 -8.67 -58.22 -21.27
CA ALA A 2 -7.66 -57.31 -21.83
C ALA A 2 -7.30 -56.06 -20.99
N GLN A 3 -6.25 -56.26 -20.21
CA GLN A 3 -5.35 -55.28 -19.62
C GLN A 3 -4.53 -54.61 -20.71
N ALA A 4 -4.42 -53.28 -20.65
CA ALA A 4 -3.42 -52.54 -21.42
C ALA A 4 -2.48 -51.81 -20.46
N ALA A 5 -1.22 -52.16 -20.56
CA ALA A 5 -0.11 -51.72 -19.72
C ALA A 5 0.23 -50.23 -19.92
N ARG A 6 0.41 -49.50 -18.83
CA ARG A 6 1.02 -48.19 -18.81
C ARG A 6 2.54 -48.33 -18.91
N ARG A 7 3.12 -47.73 -19.96
CA ARG A 7 4.57 -47.51 -20.06
C ARG A 7 4.91 -46.21 -19.37
N THR A 8 5.68 -46.26 -18.32
CA THR A 8 6.33 -45.12 -17.67
C THR A 8 7.63 -44.81 -18.44
N ALA A 9 7.73 -43.56 -18.92
CA ALA A 9 8.99 -43.00 -19.44
C ALA A 9 9.80 -42.39 -18.26
N PRO A 10 11.15 -42.50 -18.27
CA PRO A 10 11.97 -41.99 -17.19
C PRO A 10 12.22 -40.50 -17.32
N LEU A 11 12.05 -39.78 -16.19
CA LEU A 11 12.43 -38.39 -15.99
C LEU A 11 13.97 -38.27 -16.04
N LYS A 12 14.48 -37.41 -16.92
CA LYS A 12 15.87 -36.93 -16.91
C LYS A 12 16.04 -35.89 -15.83
N PRO A 13 17.06 -35.97 -14.97
CA PRO A 13 17.39 -34.89 -14.05
C PRO A 13 18.19 -33.80 -14.78
N TYR A 14 17.72 -32.55 -14.71
CA TYR A 14 18.51 -31.38 -15.09
C TYR A 14 19.54 -31.10 -13.98
N LEU A 15 20.81 -31.26 -14.30
CA LEU A 15 21.93 -30.82 -13.47
C LEU A 15 22.03 -29.26 -13.56
N VAL A 16 21.91 -28.61 -12.42
CA VAL A 16 22.35 -27.22 -12.21
C VAL A 16 23.86 -27.28 -11.92
N PRO A 17 24.70 -26.48 -12.58
CA PRO A 17 26.13 -26.48 -12.27
C PRO A 17 26.36 -25.69 -10.96
N ILE A 18 26.67 -26.42 -9.91
CA ILE A 18 27.28 -25.85 -8.69
C ILE A 18 28.75 -25.59 -9.05
N VAL A 19 29.13 -24.32 -9.02
CA VAL A 19 30.55 -23.94 -9.09
C VAL A 19 31.19 -24.31 -7.75
N LEU A 20 31.85 -25.47 -7.73
CA LEU A 20 32.64 -25.94 -6.62
C LEU A 20 34.05 -25.34 -6.75
N VAL A 21 34.39 -24.42 -5.86
CA VAL A 21 35.78 -23.96 -5.71
C VAL A 21 36.56 -25.11 -5.05
N CYS A 22 37.40 -25.77 -5.84
CA CYS A 22 38.29 -26.82 -5.36
C CYS A 22 39.35 -26.27 -4.41
N LEU A 23 39.22 -26.60 -3.13
CA LEU A 23 40.34 -26.51 -2.17
C LEU A 23 41.17 -27.80 -2.32
N SER A 24 42.34 -27.68 -2.93
CA SER A 24 43.28 -28.80 -3.08
C SER A 24 43.96 -29.11 -1.74
N LEU A 25 43.49 -30.15 -1.07
CA LEU A 25 44.23 -30.82 0.03
C LEU A 25 45.19 -31.83 -0.59
N PHE A 26 46.48 -31.55 -0.48
CA PHE A 26 47.53 -32.56 -0.73
C PHE A 26 47.66 -33.43 0.53
N SER A 27 47.21 -34.67 0.44
CA SER A 27 47.60 -35.75 1.35
C SER A 27 48.62 -36.61 0.66
N GLY A 28 49.87 -36.39 0.99
CA GLY A 28 50.97 -37.28 0.64
C GLY A 28 51.39 -38.09 1.87
N CYS A 29 51.04 -39.36 1.94
CA CYS A 29 51.56 -40.32 2.89
C CYS A 29 52.78 -41.00 2.26
N GLY A 30 53.97 -40.71 2.74
CA GLY A 30 55.22 -41.39 2.40
C GLY A 30 55.94 -41.78 3.66
N SER A 31 55.99 -43.08 3.98
CA SER A 31 56.81 -43.70 5.00
C SER A 31 58.26 -43.75 4.55
N GLY A 32 59.17 -43.12 5.25
CA GLY A 32 60.61 -43.12 5.02
C GLY A 32 61.39 -42.88 6.31
N SER A 33 62.09 -43.89 6.71
CA SER A 33 63.16 -44.09 7.68
C SER A 33 63.93 -42.89 8.25
N LEU A 34 64.19 -42.98 9.56
CA LEU A 34 64.95 -42.11 10.41
C LEU A 34 66.42 -41.93 10.01
N GLY A 35 66.89 -40.68 9.83
CA GLY A 35 68.29 -40.29 9.90
C GLY A 35 68.40 -38.99 10.76
N PRO A 36 69.44 -38.80 11.57
CA PRO A 36 69.49 -37.73 12.56
C PRO A 36 69.99 -36.39 11.96
N GLY A 37 69.28 -35.37 12.23
CA GLY A 37 69.76 -34.01 12.33
C GLY A 37 69.81 -33.19 11.07
N VAL A 38 68.84 -32.30 10.87
CA VAL A 38 69.01 -30.92 10.42
C VAL A 38 67.75 -30.12 10.81
N GLY A 39 67.94 -28.88 11.26
CA GLY A 39 67.00 -27.97 11.87
C GLY A 39 65.58 -27.93 11.26
N GLY A 40 64.57 -27.89 12.13
CA GLY A 40 63.19 -27.71 11.75
C GLY A 40 62.97 -26.48 10.86
N PRO A 41 61.97 -26.49 9.98
CA PRO A 41 61.66 -25.31 9.21
C PRO A 41 61.39 -24.14 10.16
N SER A 42 62.21 -23.08 10.02
CA SER A 42 61.98 -21.83 10.73
C SER A 42 60.54 -21.43 10.46
N ARG A 43 59.73 -21.40 11.50
CA ARG A 43 58.44 -20.67 11.44
C ARG A 43 58.80 -19.29 10.91
N GLY A 44 58.40 -18.99 9.68
CA GLY A 44 58.48 -17.62 9.18
C GLY A 44 57.87 -16.68 10.22
N PRO A 45 58.34 -15.44 10.31
CA PRO A 45 57.88 -14.51 11.32
C PRO A 45 56.33 -14.57 11.36
N SER A 46 55.77 -14.90 12.52
CA SER A 46 54.34 -14.96 12.73
C SER A 46 53.77 -13.57 12.44
N ARG A 47 53.09 -13.40 11.33
CA ARG A 47 52.45 -12.13 11.01
C ARG A 47 51.45 -11.81 12.10
N SER A 48 51.50 -10.61 12.64
CA SER A 48 50.55 -10.12 13.64
C SER A 48 49.65 -9.06 13.01
N LEU A 49 48.39 -9.05 13.39
CA LEU A 49 47.45 -7.99 12.99
C LEU A 49 47.91 -6.66 13.60
N VAL A 50 48.01 -5.61 12.78
CA VAL A 50 48.53 -4.29 13.19
C VAL A 50 47.40 -3.26 13.27
N SER A 51 46.47 -3.27 12.29
CA SER A 51 45.33 -2.35 12.28
C SER A 51 44.12 -2.95 11.58
N ILE A 52 42.95 -2.39 11.89
CA ILE A 52 41.67 -2.73 11.25
C ILE A 52 41.10 -1.45 10.64
N ALA A 53 40.80 -1.49 9.34
CA ALA A 53 40.05 -0.45 8.66
C ALA A 53 38.62 -0.92 8.38
N ILE A 54 37.62 -0.06 8.64
CA ILE A 54 36.21 -0.35 8.37
C ILE A 54 35.76 0.47 7.15
N THR A 55 35.10 -0.19 6.22
CA THR A 55 34.49 0.43 5.03
C THR A 55 33.01 0.06 4.91
N PRO A 56 32.13 1.02 4.51
CA PRO A 56 32.43 2.42 4.23
C PRO A 56 32.78 3.22 5.51
N ALA A 57 33.65 4.23 5.39
CA ALA A 57 33.95 5.13 6.49
C ALA A 57 32.94 6.26 6.57
N ASN A 58 32.55 6.68 7.78
CA ASN A 58 31.64 7.80 8.06
C ASN A 58 30.31 7.71 7.27
N ALA A 59 29.68 6.53 7.30
CA ALA A 59 28.49 6.27 6.55
C ALA A 59 27.29 7.09 7.07
N ALA A 60 26.51 7.67 6.14
CA ALA A 60 25.19 8.19 6.40
C ALA A 60 24.16 7.12 6.02
N LEU A 61 23.34 6.70 7.00
CA LEU A 61 22.27 5.72 6.80
C LEU A 61 20.92 6.40 6.92
N LEU A 62 19.96 5.96 6.14
CA LEU A 62 18.57 6.38 6.30
C LEU A 62 17.88 5.49 7.35
N LEU A 63 16.99 6.09 8.14
CA LEU A 63 16.19 5.36 9.13
C LEU A 63 15.49 4.16 8.46
N GLY A 64 15.60 2.98 9.08
CA GLY A 64 15.00 1.74 8.57
C GLY A 64 15.78 1.04 7.46
N THR A 65 17.00 1.51 7.10
CA THR A 65 17.84 0.87 6.08
C THR A 65 18.96 0.02 6.68
N LEU A 66 19.52 -0.83 5.84
CA LEU A 66 20.64 -1.73 6.16
C LEU A 66 21.91 -1.27 5.43
N GLN A 67 23.07 -1.45 6.08
CA GLN A 67 24.39 -1.20 5.50
C GLN A 67 25.36 -2.31 5.86
N GLN A 68 25.95 -2.94 4.84
CA GLN A 68 27.06 -3.87 5.04
C GLN A 68 28.36 -3.09 5.27
N PHE A 69 29.02 -3.38 6.39
CA PHE A 69 30.39 -2.95 6.68
C PHE A 69 31.35 -4.10 6.48
N MET A 70 32.56 -3.77 6.01
CA MET A 70 33.68 -4.70 5.86
C MET A 70 34.83 -4.27 6.75
N ALA A 71 35.47 -5.23 7.40
CA ALA A 71 36.67 -5.01 8.20
C ALA A 71 37.89 -5.57 7.45
N THR A 72 38.84 -4.69 7.10
CA THR A 72 40.10 -5.07 6.46
C THR A 72 41.23 -4.98 7.48
N GLY A 73 41.83 -6.12 7.79
CA GLY A 73 43.00 -6.20 8.66
C GLY A 73 44.30 -6.00 7.89
N THR A 74 45.18 -5.12 8.40
CA THR A 74 46.56 -4.97 7.90
C THR A 74 47.52 -5.65 8.88
N TYR A 75 48.43 -6.47 8.35
CA TYR A 75 49.35 -7.27 9.12
C TYR A 75 50.77 -6.69 9.09
N SER A 76 51.66 -7.20 10.01
CA SER A 76 53.03 -6.74 10.16
C SER A 76 53.92 -6.96 8.94
N ASP A 77 53.53 -7.79 7.99
CA ASP A 77 54.14 -8.02 6.69
C ASP A 77 53.57 -7.09 5.59
N HIS A 78 52.77 -6.09 5.99
CA HIS A 78 52.04 -5.16 5.11
C HIS A 78 50.96 -5.81 4.23
N SER A 79 50.67 -7.09 4.40
CA SER A 79 49.54 -7.71 3.72
C SER A 79 48.19 -7.25 4.33
N SER A 80 47.15 -7.20 3.49
CA SER A 80 45.79 -6.90 3.91
C SER A 80 44.88 -8.08 3.63
N GLN A 81 43.95 -8.33 4.55
CA GLN A 81 42.99 -9.42 4.45
C GLN A 81 41.61 -8.96 4.91
N ASP A 82 40.53 -9.41 4.25
CA ASP A 82 39.18 -9.30 4.75
C ASP A 82 39.01 -10.17 5.98
N ILE A 83 38.63 -9.55 7.10
CA ILE A 83 38.44 -10.19 8.41
C ILE A 83 37.04 -9.92 8.95
N THR A 84 36.08 -9.52 8.07
CA THR A 84 34.71 -9.09 8.40
C THR A 84 33.99 -10.11 9.29
N ASP A 85 34.11 -11.41 8.96
CA ASP A 85 33.49 -12.51 9.70
C ASP A 85 34.32 -12.99 10.91
N SER A 86 35.54 -12.46 11.08
CA SER A 86 36.48 -12.88 12.13
C SER A 86 36.66 -11.88 13.24
N VAL A 87 36.05 -10.71 13.14
CA VAL A 87 36.07 -9.66 14.16
C VAL A 87 34.81 -9.66 15.02
N THR A 88 34.94 -9.11 16.22
CA THR A 88 33.76 -8.79 17.04
C THR A 88 33.28 -7.38 16.69
N TRP A 89 32.07 -7.30 16.16
CA TRP A 89 31.42 -6.04 15.84
C TRP A 89 30.66 -5.49 17.06
N SER A 90 30.67 -4.18 17.22
CA SER A 90 29.90 -3.49 18.27
C SER A 90 29.44 -2.11 17.81
N SER A 91 28.34 -1.64 18.38
CA SER A 91 27.83 -0.27 18.25
C SER A 91 27.89 0.42 19.60
N SER A 92 28.27 1.72 19.60
CA SER A 92 28.26 2.53 20.83
C SER A 92 26.85 2.79 21.37
N ASP A 93 25.82 2.71 20.52
CA ASP A 93 24.42 2.80 20.90
C ASP A 93 23.57 1.92 19.95
N ILE A 94 23.20 0.74 20.45
CA ILE A 94 22.39 -0.23 19.69
C ILE A 94 20.95 0.25 19.45
N SER A 95 20.47 1.26 20.15
CA SER A 95 19.15 1.86 19.91
C SER A 95 19.14 2.80 18.70
N VAL A 96 20.28 3.38 18.35
CA VAL A 96 20.46 4.22 17.15
C VAL A 96 20.81 3.38 15.93
N ALA A 97 21.84 2.54 16.04
CA ALA A 97 22.13 1.52 15.04
C ALA A 97 22.70 0.26 15.67
N SER A 98 22.14 -0.90 15.34
CA SER A 98 22.68 -2.21 15.70
C SER A 98 23.58 -2.75 14.58
N ILE A 99 24.51 -3.66 14.93
CA ILE A 99 25.37 -4.35 13.97
C ILE A 99 25.48 -5.83 14.31
N ALA A 100 25.34 -6.70 13.31
CA ALA A 100 25.46 -8.15 13.43
C ALA A 100 26.91 -8.62 13.25
N GLY A 101 27.21 -9.86 13.66
CA GLY A 101 28.55 -10.47 13.62
C GLY A 101 29.20 -10.55 12.24
N GLY A 102 28.45 -10.47 11.15
CA GLY A 102 28.95 -10.37 9.77
C GLY A 102 29.09 -8.93 9.25
N GLY A 103 29.03 -7.90 10.11
CA GLY A 103 29.20 -6.50 9.74
C GLY A 103 27.96 -5.84 9.13
N LEU A 104 26.78 -6.47 9.17
CA LEU A 104 25.52 -5.87 8.70
C LEU A 104 24.93 -4.97 9.77
N ALA A 105 24.93 -3.65 9.53
CA ALA A 105 24.34 -2.66 10.42
C ALA A 105 22.90 -2.33 10.02
N THR A 106 22.07 -2.03 11.03
CA THR A 106 20.66 -1.64 10.92
C THR A 106 20.45 -0.28 11.56
N ALA A 107 19.89 0.69 10.82
CA ALA A 107 19.54 2.02 11.29
C ALA A 107 18.16 2.03 11.98
N LEU A 108 18.10 2.26 13.31
CA LEU A 108 16.90 2.08 14.14
C LEU A 108 16.26 3.39 14.60
N THR A 109 17.05 4.39 14.99
CA THR A 109 16.58 5.74 15.34
C THR A 109 17.58 6.79 14.87
N LEU A 110 17.10 8.03 14.73
CA LEU A 110 17.95 9.15 14.30
C LEU A 110 19.06 9.42 15.33
N GLY A 111 20.29 9.65 14.85
CA GLY A 111 21.43 9.93 15.71
C GLY A 111 22.75 9.52 15.09
N SER A 112 23.84 9.70 15.84
CA SER A 112 25.20 9.35 15.44
C SER A 112 25.79 8.33 16.41
N VAL A 113 26.37 7.26 15.86
CA VAL A 113 27.02 6.18 16.64
C VAL A 113 28.37 5.82 16.05
N THR A 114 29.19 5.18 16.87
CA THR A 114 30.45 4.58 16.44
C THR A 114 30.27 3.07 16.29
N ILE A 115 30.55 2.55 15.11
CA ILE A 115 30.64 1.11 14.83
C ILE A 115 32.11 0.72 14.96
N SER A 116 32.38 -0.34 15.71
CA SER A 116 33.73 -0.83 15.96
C SER A 116 33.86 -2.31 15.61
N ALA A 117 35.03 -2.68 15.05
CA ALA A 117 35.44 -4.06 14.77
C ALA A 117 36.71 -4.37 15.59
N THR A 118 36.70 -5.43 16.37
CA THR A 118 37.80 -5.78 17.26
C THR A 118 38.28 -7.21 17.04
N SER A 119 39.59 -7.41 16.99
CA SER A 119 40.24 -8.71 16.95
C SER A 119 41.43 -8.73 17.94
N GLY A 120 41.28 -9.46 19.05
CA GLY A 120 42.23 -9.43 20.13
C GLY A 120 42.38 -8.03 20.74
N SER A 121 43.57 -7.46 20.70
CA SER A 121 43.85 -6.10 21.19
C SER A 121 43.79 -5.02 20.09
N VAL A 122 43.54 -5.39 18.85
CA VAL A 122 43.50 -4.46 17.70
C VAL A 122 42.03 -4.12 17.39
N SER A 123 41.71 -2.84 17.29
CA SER A 123 40.39 -2.36 16.94
C SER A 123 40.44 -1.30 15.84
N GLY A 124 39.39 -1.26 15.03
CA GLY A 124 39.09 -0.19 14.10
C GLY A 124 37.69 0.34 14.36
N SER A 125 37.43 1.59 14.02
CA SER A 125 36.11 2.18 14.17
C SER A 125 35.74 3.14 13.04
N THR A 126 34.44 3.34 12.84
CA THR A 126 33.87 4.31 11.91
C THR A 126 32.61 4.94 12.53
N THR A 127 32.33 6.18 12.15
CA THR A 127 31.10 6.85 12.57
C THR A 127 29.97 6.50 11.60
N VAL A 128 28.79 6.24 12.14
CA VAL A 128 27.55 6.08 11.41
C VAL A 128 26.58 7.16 11.83
N ASN A 129 25.99 7.88 10.89
CA ASN A 129 25.00 8.92 11.14
C ASN A 129 23.66 8.50 10.54
N VAL A 130 22.68 8.16 11.41
CA VAL A 130 21.33 7.80 10.99
C VAL A 130 20.51 9.07 10.79
N GLN A 131 20.03 9.27 9.56
CA GLN A 131 19.30 10.46 9.11
C GLN A 131 17.89 10.10 8.70
N SER A 132 16.99 11.10 8.74
CA SER A 132 15.66 10.99 8.10
C SER A 132 15.82 10.98 6.58
N ALA A 133 14.90 10.27 5.93
CA ALA A 133 14.78 10.32 4.48
C ALA A 133 14.45 11.74 4.00
N VAL A 134 15.02 12.13 2.86
CA VAL A 134 14.80 13.44 2.23
C VAL A 134 13.89 13.26 1.03
N LEU A 135 12.94 14.18 0.84
CA LEU A 135 12.09 14.21 -0.35
C LEU A 135 12.96 14.32 -1.61
N SER A 136 12.83 13.36 -2.52
CA SER A 136 13.62 13.30 -3.77
C SER A 136 12.79 13.70 -4.99
N SER A 137 11.49 13.37 -5.02
CA SER A 137 10.59 13.73 -6.12
C SER A 137 9.15 13.83 -5.67
N ILE A 138 8.32 14.51 -6.47
CA ILE A 138 6.86 14.57 -6.29
C ILE A 138 6.20 14.08 -7.57
N THR A 139 5.30 13.12 -7.43
CA THR A 139 4.40 12.68 -8.51
C THR A 139 3.00 13.24 -8.25
N VAL A 140 2.42 13.90 -9.26
CA VAL A 140 1.03 14.40 -9.20
C VAL A 140 0.10 13.44 -9.92
N ARG A 141 -0.93 12.96 -9.23
CA ARG A 141 -1.95 12.05 -9.78
C ARG A 141 -3.35 12.65 -9.66
N PRO A 142 -4.28 12.37 -10.61
CA PRO A 142 -4.10 11.58 -11.82
C PRO A 142 -3.19 12.27 -12.83
N VAL A 143 -2.58 11.47 -13.75
CA VAL A 143 -1.72 11.97 -14.82
C VAL A 143 -2.58 12.21 -16.07
N ASN A 144 -2.32 13.33 -16.77
CA ASN A 144 -2.95 13.66 -18.06
C ASN A 144 -4.49 13.55 -18.05
N ASN A 145 -5.12 14.17 -17.07
CA ASN A 145 -6.56 14.07 -16.87
C ASN A 145 -7.34 15.03 -17.77
N LYS A 146 -8.51 14.57 -18.21
CA LYS A 146 -9.46 15.37 -18.98
C LYS A 146 -10.79 15.46 -18.25
N ILE A 147 -11.32 16.67 -18.08
CA ILE A 147 -12.59 16.92 -17.39
C ILE A 147 -13.44 17.95 -18.14
N ALA A 148 -14.74 17.92 -17.90
CA ALA A 148 -15.67 18.91 -18.46
C ALA A 148 -15.64 20.24 -17.68
N PRO A 149 -16.06 21.37 -18.28
CA PRO A 149 -16.20 22.65 -17.59
C PRO A 149 -17.10 22.53 -16.35
N PHE A 150 -16.78 23.32 -15.33
CA PHE A 150 -17.50 23.41 -14.07
C PHE A 150 -17.45 22.15 -13.20
N THR A 151 -16.78 21.09 -13.62
CA THR A 151 -16.49 19.91 -12.78
C THR A 151 -15.21 20.10 -11.98
N SER A 152 -14.97 19.22 -11.03
CA SER A 152 -13.77 19.27 -10.19
C SER A 152 -13.01 17.96 -10.22
N GLN A 153 -11.68 18.06 -10.17
CA GLN A 153 -10.76 16.93 -10.05
C GLN A 153 -9.93 17.05 -8.78
N GLN A 154 -9.90 15.99 -7.99
CA GLN A 154 -8.97 15.89 -6.86
C GLN A 154 -7.61 15.41 -7.38
N PHE A 155 -6.58 16.24 -7.21
CA PHE A 155 -5.18 15.85 -7.39
C PHE A 155 -4.56 15.46 -6.06
N GLN A 156 -3.63 14.53 -6.13
CA GLN A 156 -2.80 14.10 -5.01
C GLN A 156 -1.33 14.29 -5.36
N ALA A 157 -0.55 14.79 -4.43
CA ALA A 157 0.90 14.87 -4.51
C ALA A 157 1.49 13.72 -3.68
N ILE A 158 2.22 12.84 -4.35
CA ILE A 158 2.90 11.71 -3.73
C ILE A 158 4.40 12.00 -3.74
N GLY A 159 4.97 12.21 -2.58
CA GLY A 159 6.41 12.40 -2.40
C GLY A 159 7.11 11.06 -2.33
N THR A 160 8.18 10.89 -3.13
CA THR A 160 9.13 9.78 -3.02
C THR A 160 10.36 10.27 -2.28
N TYR A 161 10.83 9.50 -1.31
CA TYR A 161 11.95 9.83 -0.44
C TYR A 161 13.17 9.00 -0.77
N THR A 162 14.34 9.43 -0.27
CA THR A 162 15.64 8.79 -0.56
C THR A 162 15.78 7.37 -0.02
N ASP A 163 14.92 6.96 0.92
CA ASP A 163 14.80 5.60 1.45
C ASP A 163 13.82 4.72 0.66
N GLY A 164 13.36 5.19 -0.51
CA GLY A 164 12.39 4.50 -1.34
C GLY A 164 10.96 4.48 -0.79
N SER A 165 10.70 5.15 0.32
CA SER A 165 9.34 5.29 0.85
C SER A 165 8.54 6.31 0.04
N THR A 166 7.21 6.11 -0.01
CA THR A 166 6.30 7.09 -0.61
C THR A 166 5.26 7.54 0.40
N HIS A 167 4.98 8.85 0.43
CA HIS A 167 4.03 9.45 1.35
C HIS A 167 3.12 10.46 0.64
N ASN A 168 1.88 10.58 1.12
CA ASN A 168 0.97 11.62 0.64
C ASN A 168 1.36 12.98 1.22
N VAL A 169 1.82 13.89 0.36
CA VAL A 169 2.21 15.25 0.73
C VAL A 169 1.20 16.31 0.22
N THR A 170 0.01 15.89 -0.24
CA THR A 170 -1.02 16.75 -0.84
C THR A 170 -1.36 17.99 -0.01
N GLY A 171 -1.43 17.85 1.31
CA GLY A 171 -1.71 18.96 2.23
C GLY A 171 -0.48 19.78 2.66
N GLN A 172 0.71 19.41 2.19
CA GLN A 172 1.98 20.05 2.55
C GLN A 172 2.58 20.86 1.41
N VAL A 173 2.15 20.58 0.16
CA VAL A 173 2.62 21.23 -1.06
C VAL A 173 1.89 22.54 -1.33
N SER A 174 2.55 23.47 -1.99
CA SER A 174 1.93 24.59 -2.68
C SER A 174 1.41 24.11 -4.03
N TRP A 175 0.13 24.37 -4.32
CA TRP A 175 -0.52 24.03 -5.58
C TRP A 175 -0.65 25.23 -6.48
N THR A 176 -0.33 25.07 -7.76
CA THR A 176 -0.51 26.11 -8.78
C THR A 176 -1.10 25.55 -10.07
N SER A 177 -1.82 26.40 -10.80
CA SER A 177 -2.29 26.16 -12.16
C SER A 177 -1.58 27.12 -13.10
N SER A 178 -1.03 26.62 -14.22
CA SER A 178 -0.35 27.48 -15.20
C SER A 178 -1.30 28.42 -15.94
N ASN A 179 -2.60 28.08 -15.96
CA ASN A 179 -3.64 28.93 -16.52
C ASN A 179 -4.90 28.92 -15.63
N THR A 180 -5.00 29.90 -14.74
CA THR A 180 -6.12 30.01 -13.80
C THR A 180 -7.46 30.39 -14.45
N ALA A 181 -7.47 30.86 -15.70
CA ALA A 181 -8.71 31.03 -16.47
C ALA A 181 -9.29 29.68 -16.91
N VAL A 182 -8.44 28.68 -17.21
CA VAL A 182 -8.87 27.32 -17.57
C VAL A 182 -9.29 26.53 -16.35
N ALA A 183 -8.45 26.49 -15.32
CA ALA A 183 -8.79 25.86 -14.05
C ALA A 183 -8.04 26.49 -12.88
N THR A 184 -8.72 26.61 -11.74
CA THR A 184 -8.10 26.97 -10.46
C THR A 184 -7.84 25.72 -9.64
N ILE A 185 -6.88 25.80 -8.68
CA ILE A 185 -6.63 24.72 -7.73
C ILE A 185 -6.48 25.27 -6.32
N GLY A 186 -7.09 24.59 -5.35
CA GLY A 186 -6.98 24.94 -3.93
C GLY A 186 -5.88 24.18 -3.21
N GLY A 187 -5.50 24.63 -1.99
CA GLY A 187 -4.44 24.02 -1.17
C GLY A 187 -4.65 22.55 -0.79
N SER A 188 -5.87 22.03 -0.90
CA SER A 188 -6.17 20.61 -0.73
C SER A 188 -5.95 19.76 -2.00
N GLY A 189 -5.45 20.36 -3.10
CA GLY A 189 -5.25 19.69 -4.38
C GLY A 189 -6.53 19.52 -5.21
N ARG A 190 -7.64 20.17 -4.85
CA ARG A 190 -8.87 20.14 -5.64
C ARG A 190 -8.84 21.22 -6.71
N ALA A 191 -8.76 20.81 -7.98
CA ALA A 191 -8.88 21.69 -9.13
C ALA A 191 -10.34 21.86 -9.53
N LYS A 192 -10.74 23.08 -9.93
CA LYS A 192 -12.04 23.42 -10.48
C LYS A 192 -11.86 23.89 -11.92
N ALA A 193 -12.44 23.19 -12.87
CA ALA A 193 -12.46 23.55 -14.29
C ALA A 193 -13.40 24.74 -14.52
N LEU A 194 -13.01 25.68 -15.37
CA LEU A 194 -13.77 26.91 -15.69
C LEU A 194 -14.12 26.98 -17.18
N ILE A 195 -13.13 27.11 -18.05
CA ILE A 195 -13.31 27.19 -19.50
C ILE A 195 -12.47 26.13 -20.21
N PRO A 196 -12.87 25.71 -21.43
CA PRO A 196 -12.10 24.76 -22.22
C PRO A 196 -10.66 25.20 -22.49
N GLY A 197 -9.72 24.24 -22.45
CA GLY A 197 -8.30 24.43 -22.72
C GLY A 197 -7.41 23.58 -21.84
N PRO A 198 -6.12 23.52 -22.14
CA PRO A 198 -5.13 22.84 -21.33
C PRO A 198 -4.57 23.75 -20.23
N THR A 199 -4.22 23.14 -19.10
CA THR A 199 -3.45 23.77 -18.04
C THR A 199 -2.56 22.73 -17.38
N THR A 200 -1.48 23.16 -16.74
CA THR A 200 -0.59 22.31 -15.95
C THR A 200 -0.84 22.58 -14.46
N ILE A 201 -1.14 21.53 -13.73
CA ILE A 201 -1.29 21.54 -12.27
C ILE A 201 0.06 21.12 -11.67
N THR A 202 0.63 21.99 -10.85
CA THR A 202 1.95 21.78 -10.23
C THR A 202 1.82 21.78 -8.71
N ALA A 203 2.47 20.81 -8.08
CA ALA A 203 2.65 20.69 -6.64
C ALA A 203 4.12 20.93 -6.30
N THR A 204 4.41 21.82 -5.36
CA THR A 204 5.79 22.20 -4.96
C THR A 204 5.96 22.11 -3.45
N LEU A 205 7.03 21.46 -2.98
CA LEU A 205 7.45 21.41 -1.58
C LEU A 205 8.94 21.72 -1.49
N GLY A 206 9.30 22.85 -0.90
CA GLY A 206 10.68 23.37 -0.95
C GLY A 206 11.12 23.63 -2.39
N SER A 207 12.21 22.98 -2.80
CA SER A 207 12.74 23.06 -4.18
C SER A 207 12.24 21.94 -5.10
N ILE A 208 11.49 20.97 -4.57
CA ILE A 208 11.03 19.81 -5.33
C ILE A 208 9.62 20.07 -5.84
N SER A 209 9.40 19.81 -7.13
CA SER A 209 8.09 19.96 -7.76
C SER A 209 7.73 18.75 -8.62
N GLY A 210 6.44 18.51 -8.75
CA GLY A 210 5.86 17.57 -9.70
C GLY A 210 4.64 18.18 -10.37
N SER A 211 4.31 17.73 -11.57
CA SER A 211 3.19 18.30 -12.31
C SER A 211 2.39 17.23 -13.07
N SER A 212 1.17 17.59 -13.41
CA SER A 212 0.27 16.83 -14.26
C SER A 212 -0.50 17.77 -15.17
N THR A 213 -0.79 17.35 -16.39
CA THR A 213 -1.66 18.11 -17.28
C THR A 213 -3.13 17.90 -16.93
N LEU A 214 -3.91 18.97 -17.03
CA LEU A 214 -5.37 18.96 -16.97
C LEU A 214 -5.91 19.59 -18.24
N ASP A 215 -6.64 18.81 -19.02
CA ASP A 215 -7.35 19.28 -20.20
C ASP A 215 -8.83 19.49 -19.86
N VAL A 216 -9.29 20.73 -19.96
CA VAL A 216 -10.72 21.04 -19.82
C VAL A 216 -11.34 20.97 -21.21
N SER A 217 -12.22 19.97 -21.42
CA SER A 217 -12.92 19.76 -22.68
C SER A 217 -14.00 20.84 -22.92
N ASN A 218 -14.59 20.84 -24.11
CA ASN A 218 -15.80 21.63 -24.40
C ASN A 218 -17.09 20.82 -24.23
N ALA A 219 -17.01 19.64 -23.62
CA ALA A 219 -18.15 18.75 -23.44
C ALA A 219 -19.19 19.33 -22.48
N THR A 220 -20.46 19.19 -22.86
CA THR A 220 -21.61 19.62 -22.05
C THR A 220 -22.26 18.42 -21.38
N ILE A 221 -22.89 18.61 -20.21
CA ILE A 221 -23.62 17.56 -19.52
C ILE A 221 -24.85 17.13 -20.34
N VAL A 222 -25.04 15.83 -20.51
CA VAL A 222 -26.18 15.22 -21.22
C VAL A 222 -27.17 14.58 -20.26
N SER A 223 -26.65 13.82 -19.27
CA SER A 223 -27.49 13.16 -18.27
C SER A 223 -26.72 12.94 -16.97
N ILE A 224 -27.45 12.73 -15.88
CA ILE A 224 -26.89 12.40 -14.57
C ILE A 224 -27.50 11.09 -14.07
N SER A 225 -26.65 10.13 -13.72
CA SER A 225 -27.02 8.92 -12.99
C SER A 225 -26.77 9.11 -11.51
N VAL A 226 -27.78 8.80 -10.69
CA VAL A 226 -27.68 8.83 -9.22
C VAL A 226 -27.70 7.40 -8.70
N THR A 227 -26.66 6.99 -8.03
CA THR A 227 -26.49 5.63 -7.48
C THR A 227 -26.17 5.67 -6.00
N PRO A 228 -26.57 4.61 -5.22
CA PRO A 228 -27.35 3.44 -5.63
C PRO A 228 -28.81 3.80 -5.89
N SER A 229 -29.47 3.08 -6.80
CA SER A 229 -30.90 3.24 -7.05
C SER A 229 -31.71 2.25 -6.20
N ARG A 230 -32.95 2.65 -5.83
CA ARG A 230 -33.93 1.76 -5.16
C ARG A 230 -33.40 1.07 -3.91
N ARG A 231 -32.87 1.83 -2.95
CA ARG A 231 -32.44 1.30 -1.66
C ARG A 231 -33.51 1.52 -0.59
N THR A 232 -33.61 0.54 0.29
CA THR A 232 -34.42 0.64 1.51
C THR A 232 -33.48 0.73 2.70
N ILE A 233 -33.68 1.75 3.54
CA ILE A 233 -32.93 1.94 4.80
C ILE A 233 -33.90 2.22 5.94
N ALA A 234 -33.46 1.96 7.17
CA ALA A 234 -34.25 2.23 8.35
C ALA A 234 -34.18 3.71 8.79
N PRO A 235 -35.15 4.24 9.50
CA PRO A 235 -35.10 5.57 10.08
C PRO A 235 -33.84 5.79 10.93
N GLY A 236 -33.28 7.01 10.89
CA GLY A 236 -32.06 7.38 11.60
C GLY A 236 -30.77 6.94 10.93
N THR A 237 -30.83 6.08 9.89
CA THR A 237 -29.64 5.63 9.16
C THR A 237 -29.28 6.57 8.01
N ARG A 238 -28.11 6.36 7.39
CA ARG A 238 -27.61 7.20 6.30
C ARG A 238 -27.21 6.38 5.10
N LEU A 239 -27.40 6.95 3.90
CA LEU A 239 -26.98 6.40 2.64
C LEU A 239 -26.31 7.49 1.81
N THR A 240 -25.10 7.24 1.32
CA THR A 240 -24.42 8.20 0.43
C THR A 240 -24.71 7.83 -1.02
N PHE A 241 -25.24 8.81 -1.76
CA PHE A 241 -25.45 8.73 -3.19
C PHE A 241 -24.26 9.32 -3.95
N THR A 242 -23.97 8.75 -5.09
CA THR A 242 -22.98 9.23 -6.05
C THR A 242 -23.69 9.73 -7.30
N ALA A 243 -23.40 10.94 -7.72
CA ALA A 243 -23.85 11.46 -9.00
C ALA A 243 -22.73 11.31 -10.04
N THR A 244 -23.04 10.61 -11.13
CA THR A 244 -22.15 10.45 -12.30
C THR A 244 -22.78 11.15 -13.49
N GLY A 245 -22.08 12.15 -14.03
CA GLY A 245 -22.48 12.87 -15.25
C GLY A 245 -21.98 12.15 -16.50
N VAL A 246 -22.83 12.05 -17.52
CA VAL A 246 -22.48 11.66 -18.87
C VAL A 246 -22.42 12.94 -19.72
N PHE A 247 -21.32 13.12 -20.45
CA PHE A 247 -21.06 14.32 -21.23
C PHE A 247 -21.19 14.09 -22.74
N SER A 248 -21.28 15.17 -23.52
CA SER A 248 -21.53 15.13 -24.97
C SER A 248 -20.41 14.46 -25.78
N ASP A 249 -19.20 14.35 -25.21
CA ASP A 249 -18.07 13.60 -25.76
C ASP A 249 -18.07 12.13 -25.30
N HIS A 250 -19.17 11.65 -24.73
CA HIS A 250 -19.37 10.32 -24.17
C HIS A 250 -18.49 9.99 -22.96
N THR A 251 -17.74 10.95 -22.42
CA THR A 251 -17.01 10.75 -21.16
C THR A 251 -17.95 10.78 -19.96
N THR A 252 -17.52 10.13 -18.88
CA THR A 252 -18.24 10.15 -17.60
C THR A 252 -17.35 10.69 -16.50
N GLN A 253 -17.95 11.41 -15.55
CA GLN A 253 -17.25 11.97 -14.40
C GLN A 253 -18.12 11.87 -13.16
N VAL A 254 -17.49 11.56 -12.00
CA VAL A 254 -18.16 11.67 -10.70
C VAL A 254 -18.26 13.13 -10.33
N ILE A 255 -19.49 13.66 -10.36
CA ILE A 255 -19.80 15.07 -10.11
C ILE A 255 -20.56 15.28 -8.78
N THR A 256 -20.54 14.30 -7.90
CA THR A 256 -21.28 14.29 -6.62
C THR A 256 -21.11 15.58 -5.81
N ARG A 257 -19.88 16.12 -5.77
CA ARG A 257 -19.54 17.35 -5.03
C ARG A 257 -19.76 18.63 -5.83
N ASP A 258 -20.06 18.51 -7.12
CA ASP A 258 -20.32 19.63 -8.02
C ASP A 258 -21.83 19.84 -8.26
N CYS A 259 -22.68 18.87 -7.81
CA CYS A 259 -24.12 18.93 -7.87
C CYS A 259 -24.76 19.66 -6.71
N THR A 260 -25.92 20.28 -6.99
CA THR A 260 -26.89 20.64 -5.96
C THR A 260 -27.78 19.44 -5.68
N TRP A 261 -27.90 19.04 -4.42
CA TRP A 261 -28.69 17.90 -3.97
C TRP A 261 -30.00 18.35 -3.34
N ALA A 262 -31.09 17.64 -3.63
CA ALA A 262 -32.40 17.88 -3.01
C ALA A 262 -33.15 16.57 -2.78
N SER A 263 -34.04 16.59 -1.79
CA SER A 263 -35.05 15.55 -1.53
C SER A 263 -36.41 16.16 -1.80
N ASP A 264 -37.30 15.45 -2.49
CA ASP A 264 -38.68 15.88 -2.71
C ASP A 264 -39.57 15.69 -1.49
N ASN A 265 -39.11 14.91 -0.48
CA ASN A 265 -39.87 14.65 0.75
C ASN A 265 -38.98 14.67 1.99
N HIS A 266 -38.84 15.83 2.62
CA HIS A 266 -38.01 16.02 3.82
C HIS A 266 -38.54 15.30 5.06
N ALA A 267 -39.82 14.94 5.10
CA ALA A 267 -40.39 14.13 6.19
C ALA A 267 -39.89 12.67 6.12
N VAL A 268 -39.53 12.19 4.94
CA VAL A 268 -38.98 10.85 4.70
C VAL A 268 -37.48 10.84 4.76
N ALA A 269 -36.80 11.76 4.04
CA ALA A 269 -35.34 11.85 4.03
C ALA A 269 -34.87 13.26 3.70
N THR A 270 -33.75 13.66 4.30
CA THR A 270 -32.98 14.85 3.93
C THR A 270 -31.68 14.44 3.24
N VAL A 271 -31.09 15.33 2.41
CA VAL A 271 -29.79 15.08 1.76
C VAL A 271 -28.87 16.29 1.89
N GLY A 272 -27.60 16.04 2.18
CA GLY A 272 -26.56 17.06 2.28
C GLY A 272 -25.80 17.26 0.97
N ALA A 273 -25.03 18.35 0.88
CA ALA A 273 -24.26 18.77 -0.30
C ALA A 273 -23.26 17.73 -0.85
N GLY A 274 -22.93 16.70 -0.11
CA GLY A 274 -22.08 15.57 -0.56
C GLY A 274 -22.85 14.34 -0.99
N GLY A 275 -24.19 14.44 -1.21
CA GLY A 275 -25.03 13.31 -1.61
C GLY A 275 -25.38 12.33 -0.48
N THR A 276 -25.06 12.65 0.79
CA THR A 276 -25.40 11.79 1.93
C THR A 276 -26.82 12.10 2.38
N ALA A 277 -27.74 11.16 2.15
CA ALA A 277 -29.11 11.20 2.65
C ALA A 277 -29.17 10.63 4.06
N THR A 278 -30.04 11.26 4.89
CA THR A 278 -30.40 10.81 6.25
C THR A 278 -31.88 10.47 6.25
N ALA A 279 -32.22 9.22 6.60
CA ALA A 279 -33.58 8.75 6.73
C ALA A 279 -34.24 9.35 7.99
N ILE A 280 -35.45 9.89 7.85
CA ILE A 280 -36.21 10.56 8.92
C ILE A 280 -37.41 9.70 9.34
N GLY A 281 -38.32 9.45 8.42
CA GLY A 281 -39.54 8.71 8.67
C GLY A 281 -39.92 7.75 7.54
N PRO A 282 -40.83 6.80 7.76
CA PRO A 282 -41.22 5.83 6.76
C PRO A 282 -41.83 6.46 5.50
N GLY A 283 -41.56 5.88 4.34
CA GLY A 283 -42.06 6.32 3.05
C GLY A 283 -41.01 6.30 1.95
N THR A 284 -41.31 6.96 0.85
CA THR A 284 -40.39 7.10 -0.29
C THR A 284 -40.05 8.59 -0.52
N ALA A 285 -38.79 8.87 -0.75
CA ALA A 285 -38.30 10.18 -1.18
C ALA A 285 -37.41 10.01 -2.42
N ASN A 286 -37.56 10.88 -3.42
CA ASN A 286 -36.61 10.95 -4.53
C ASN A 286 -35.46 11.88 -4.17
N ILE A 287 -34.26 11.34 -4.18
CA ILE A 287 -33.02 12.10 -4.00
C ILE A 287 -32.49 12.52 -5.35
N SER A 288 -32.46 13.82 -5.60
CA SER A 288 -32.03 14.40 -6.88
C SER A 288 -30.69 15.10 -6.77
N ALA A 289 -29.89 14.99 -7.86
CA ALA A 289 -28.66 15.72 -8.09
C ALA A 289 -28.80 16.57 -9.35
N THR A 290 -28.54 17.87 -9.25
CA THR A 290 -28.64 18.81 -10.38
C THR A 290 -27.28 19.46 -10.64
N PHE A 291 -26.85 19.46 -11.91
CA PHE A 291 -25.62 20.11 -12.36
C PHE A 291 -25.89 20.80 -13.71
N ASN A 292 -25.61 22.10 -13.81
CA ASN A 292 -25.83 22.93 -15.01
C ASN A 292 -27.23 22.73 -15.64
N GLY A 293 -28.29 22.67 -14.83
CA GLY A 293 -29.67 22.54 -15.30
C GLY A 293 -30.13 21.12 -15.66
N VAL A 294 -29.21 20.15 -15.70
CA VAL A 294 -29.56 18.72 -15.90
C VAL A 294 -29.71 18.04 -14.54
N SER A 295 -30.75 17.25 -14.35
CA SER A 295 -31.04 16.54 -13.12
C SER A 295 -31.09 15.03 -13.32
N GLY A 296 -30.55 14.29 -12.36
CA GLY A 296 -30.77 12.86 -12.18
C GLY A 296 -31.36 12.58 -10.82
N MET A 297 -32.07 11.48 -10.64
CA MET A 297 -32.69 11.13 -9.36
C MET A 297 -32.65 9.63 -9.08
N ALA A 298 -32.71 9.28 -7.79
CA ALA A 298 -32.84 7.92 -7.30
C ALA A 298 -33.86 7.86 -6.17
N PRO A 299 -34.82 6.91 -6.19
CA PRO A 299 -35.75 6.71 -5.09
C PRO A 299 -35.03 6.09 -3.90
N LEU A 300 -35.29 6.63 -2.72
CA LEU A 300 -34.91 6.11 -1.41
C LEU A 300 -36.17 5.72 -0.64
N ASN A 301 -36.27 4.44 -0.30
CA ASN A 301 -37.32 3.95 0.59
C ASN A 301 -36.82 3.97 2.03
N VAL A 302 -37.60 4.52 2.92
CA VAL A 302 -37.38 4.41 4.36
C VAL A 302 -38.44 3.48 4.95
N SER A 303 -37.99 2.37 5.56
CA SER A 303 -38.88 1.41 6.17
C SER A 303 -39.47 1.93 7.48
N SER A 304 -40.48 1.24 8.00
CA SER A 304 -41.01 1.48 9.35
C SER A 304 -40.25 0.69 10.44
N ALA A 305 -39.19 0.01 10.06
CA ALA A 305 -38.41 -0.83 10.96
C ALA A 305 -37.72 0.00 12.06
N THR A 306 -37.78 -0.50 13.28
CA THR A 306 -37.13 0.07 14.45
C THR A 306 -35.86 -0.71 14.78
N LEU A 307 -34.83 -0.04 15.30
CA LEU A 307 -33.61 -0.70 15.75
C LEU A 307 -33.93 -1.62 16.92
N SER A 308 -33.61 -2.91 16.79
CA SER A 308 -33.89 -3.95 17.80
C SER A 308 -32.63 -4.37 18.56
N SER A 309 -31.47 -4.37 17.93
CA SER A 309 -30.19 -4.67 18.60
C SER A 309 -28.99 -4.03 17.87
N ILE A 310 -27.88 -3.93 18.58
CA ILE A 310 -26.57 -3.51 18.05
C ILE A 310 -25.59 -4.66 18.25
N SER A 311 -24.73 -4.90 17.30
CA SER A 311 -23.53 -5.73 17.45
C SER A 311 -22.29 -4.94 17.06
N VAL A 312 -21.13 -5.27 17.67
CA VAL A 312 -19.84 -4.68 17.33
C VAL A 312 -18.89 -5.78 16.86
N THR A 313 -18.23 -5.54 15.74
CA THR A 313 -17.26 -6.48 15.17
C THR A 313 -15.90 -5.76 15.00
N PRO A 314 -14.79 -6.36 15.49
CA PRO A 314 -14.72 -7.59 16.27
C PRO A 314 -15.33 -7.43 17.67
N ALA A 315 -15.76 -8.54 18.30
CA ALA A 315 -16.25 -8.53 19.69
C ALA A 315 -15.12 -8.31 20.70
N SER A 316 -13.89 -8.68 20.35
CA SER A 316 -12.67 -8.42 21.11
C SER A 316 -11.47 -8.27 20.19
N ALA A 317 -10.43 -7.56 20.65
CA ALA A 317 -9.14 -7.46 19.97
C ALA A 317 -8.01 -7.30 20.98
N VAL A 318 -6.86 -7.91 20.69
CA VAL A 318 -5.59 -7.68 21.40
C VAL A 318 -4.74 -6.77 20.52
N LEU A 319 -4.24 -5.69 21.08
CA LEU A 319 -3.47 -4.66 20.38
C LEU A 319 -2.15 -4.41 21.10
N ALA A 320 -1.08 -4.25 20.35
CA ALA A 320 0.14 -3.67 20.89
C ALA A 320 0.00 -2.15 21.08
N PRO A 321 0.71 -1.52 22.01
CA PRO A 321 0.74 -0.07 22.15
C PRO A 321 1.06 0.62 20.84
N THR A 322 0.45 1.79 20.60
CA THR A 322 0.52 2.61 19.36
C THR A 322 -0.13 2.01 18.11
N THR A 323 -0.64 0.78 18.16
CA THR A 323 -1.39 0.18 17.05
C THR A 323 -2.88 0.54 17.10
N SER A 324 -3.61 0.21 16.04
CA SER A 324 -5.04 0.52 15.98
C SER A 324 -5.85 -0.58 15.30
N ALA A 325 -7.12 -0.70 15.70
CA ALA A 325 -8.13 -1.54 15.08
C ALA A 325 -9.40 -0.73 14.77
N ASN A 326 -10.22 -1.24 13.84
CA ASN A 326 -11.52 -0.63 13.55
C ASN A 326 -12.62 -1.51 14.14
N CYS A 327 -13.46 -0.92 14.98
CA CYS A 327 -14.72 -1.50 15.44
C CYS A 327 -15.85 -1.03 14.53
N VAL A 328 -16.63 -1.98 14.01
CA VAL A 328 -17.78 -1.72 13.15
C VAL A 328 -19.06 -2.04 13.93
N ALA A 329 -19.91 -1.05 14.09
CA ALA A 329 -21.24 -1.25 14.69
C ALA A 329 -22.26 -1.58 13.61
N THR A 330 -22.99 -2.69 13.78
CA THR A 330 -24.08 -3.13 12.92
C THR A 330 -25.38 -3.16 13.73
N GLY A 331 -26.39 -2.47 13.23
CA GLY A 331 -27.74 -2.50 13.78
C GLY A 331 -28.61 -3.56 13.10
N THR A 332 -29.31 -4.37 13.87
CA THR A 332 -30.37 -5.25 13.39
C THR A 332 -31.72 -4.60 13.68
N PHE A 333 -32.60 -4.58 12.70
CA PHE A 333 -33.91 -3.91 12.76
C PHE A 333 -35.06 -4.91 12.89
N SER A 334 -36.23 -4.41 13.26
CA SER A 334 -37.43 -5.22 13.54
C SER A 334 -37.97 -6.02 12.34
N ASP A 335 -37.56 -5.64 11.11
CA ASP A 335 -37.85 -6.35 9.86
C ASP A 335 -36.79 -7.41 9.51
N GLY A 336 -35.84 -7.65 10.41
CA GLY A 336 -34.72 -8.59 10.21
C GLY A 336 -33.57 -8.04 9.36
N SER A 337 -33.69 -6.83 8.81
CA SER A 337 -32.60 -6.20 8.06
C SER A 337 -31.44 -5.79 8.97
N SER A 338 -30.22 -5.75 8.42
CA SER A 338 -29.02 -5.30 9.12
C SER A 338 -28.34 -4.19 8.35
N GLN A 339 -27.88 -3.15 9.04
CA GLN A 339 -27.18 -2.01 8.44
C GLN A 339 -25.99 -1.58 9.30
N VAL A 340 -24.91 -1.13 8.64
CA VAL A 340 -23.77 -0.56 9.33
C VAL A 340 -24.15 0.82 9.87
N ILE A 341 -24.05 0.96 11.19
CA ILE A 341 -24.42 2.16 11.95
C ILE A 341 -23.22 2.82 12.64
N THR A 342 -22.00 2.43 12.29
CA THR A 342 -20.73 2.87 12.90
C THR A 342 -20.61 4.39 13.04
N ASN A 343 -21.10 5.16 12.05
CA ASN A 343 -20.96 6.62 12.00
C ASN A 343 -22.15 7.37 12.68
N ILE A 344 -23.16 6.63 13.19
CA ILE A 344 -24.32 7.22 13.85
C ILE A 344 -24.44 6.83 15.32
N VAL A 345 -23.73 5.80 15.78
CA VAL A 345 -23.60 5.46 17.20
C VAL A 345 -22.67 6.44 17.92
N THR A 346 -22.86 6.59 19.21
CA THR A 346 -21.88 7.23 20.09
C THR A 346 -20.88 6.19 20.56
N TRP A 347 -19.61 6.43 20.30
CA TRP A 347 -18.51 5.58 20.75
C TRP A 347 -17.90 6.12 22.04
N THR A 348 -17.70 5.24 23.02
CA THR A 348 -17.02 5.55 24.29
C THR A 348 -16.02 4.45 24.64
N SER A 349 -15.00 4.81 25.41
CA SER A 349 -14.03 3.89 26.01
C SER A 349 -14.15 3.96 27.52
N SER A 350 -14.12 2.80 28.20
CA SER A 350 -14.08 2.73 29.66
C SER A 350 -12.75 3.19 30.24
N ALA A 351 -11.67 3.11 29.45
CA ALA A 351 -10.31 3.52 29.82
C ALA A 351 -9.61 4.22 28.65
N PRO A 352 -9.89 5.51 28.38
CA PRO A 352 -9.32 6.22 27.23
C PRO A 352 -7.81 6.29 27.20
N ASN A 353 -7.14 6.23 28.36
CA ASN A 353 -5.68 6.19 28.48
C ASN A 353 -5.08 4.83 28.10
N VAL A 354 -5.88 3.75 28.11
CA VAL A 354 -5.49 2.41 27.66
C VAL A 354 -5.78 2.28 26.16
N ALA A 355 -7.03 2.57 25.76
CA ALA A 355 -7.44 2.56 24.37
C ALA A 355 -8.48 3.66 24.13
N SER A 356 -8.20 4.58 23.22
CA SER A 356 -9.14 5.61 22.80
C SER A 356 -9.92 5.18 21.55
N VAL A 357 -11.12 5.75 21.35
CA VAL A 357 -11.93 5.49 20.16
C VAL A 357 -12.41 6.80 19.53
N ASN A 358 -12.39 6.90 18.21
CA ASN A 358 -12.94 8.05 17.49
C ASN A 358 -14.38 7.80 17.01
N ARG A 359 -15.03 8.82 16.44
CA ARG A 359 -16.42 8.75 15.94
C ARG A 359 -16.63 7.73 14.81
N GLY A 360 -15.56 7.32 14.12
CA GLY A 360 -15.61 6.30 13.06
C GLY A 360 -15.34 4.89 13.56
N GLY A 361 -15.28 4.66 14.88
CA GLY A 361 -15.02 3.35 15.47
C GLY A 361 -13.54 2.92 15.40
N LYS A 362 -12.61 3.81 14.99
CA LYS A 362 -11.18 3.51 15.04
C LYS A 362 -10.72 3.59 16.50
N VAL A 363 -10.27 2.45 17.02
CA VAL A 363 -9.65 2.29 18.33
C VAL A 363 -8.13 2.44 18.18
N THR A 364 -7.51 3.22 19.05
CA THR A 364 -6.05 3.38 19.13
C THR A 364 -5.57 2.95 20.52
N ALA A 365 -4.70 1.93 20.55
CA ALA A 365 -4.05 1.46 21.76
C ALA A 365 -2.98 2.46 22.23
N GLN A 366 -2.93 2.79 23.53
CA GLN A 366 -2.03 3.78 24.08
C GLN A 366 -1.09 3.19 25.15
N SER A 367 -1.64 2.54 26.17
CA SER A 367 -0.86 1.94 27.26
C SER A 367 -1.43 0.56 27.61
N HIS A 368 -0.60 -0.29 28.20
CA HIS A 368 -0.99 -1.62 28.69
C HIS A 368 -2.23 -1.57 29.59
N GLY A 369 -3.13 -2.54 29.42
CA GLY A 369 -4.34 -2.70 30.23
C GLY A 369 -5.56 -3.09 29.39
N ASP A 370 -6.71 -3.10 30.03
CA ASP A 370 -7.98 -3.47 29.43
C ASP A 370 -8.89 -2.24 29.25
N ALA A 371 -9.60 -2.20 28.14
CA ALA A 371 -10.62 -1.20 27.86
C ALA A 371 -11.83 -1.84 27.18
N THR A 372 -13.02 -1.39 27.55
CA THR A 372 -14.26 -1.74 26.85
C THR A 372 -14.66 -0.57 25.96
N ILE A 373 -14.76 -0.82 24.66
CA ILE A 373 -15.26 0.13 23.67
C ILE A 373 -16.74 -0.12 23.48
N THR A 374 -17.57 0.87 23.77
CA THR A 374 -19.02 0.78 23.68
C THR A 374 -19.55 1.61 22.52
N ALA A 375 -20.38 0.97 21.67
CA ALA A 375 -21.21 1.63 20.67
C ALA A 375 -22.63 1.78 21.20
N GLN A 376 -23.19 2.98 21.28
CA GLN A 376 -24.52 3.25 21.82
C GLN A 376 -25.38 4.07 20.84
N LEU A 377 -26.63 3.68 20.69
CA LEU A 377 -27.66 4.43 19.96
C LEU A 377 -28.99 4.34 20.70
N GLY A 378 -29.48 5.44 21.26
CA GLY A 378 -30.61 5.47 22.17
C GLY A 378 -30.35 4.63 23.45
N SER A 379 -31.22 3.71 23.75
CA SER A 379 -31.09 2.78 24.89
C SER A 379 -30.29 1.51 24.55
N LEU A 380 -29.98 1.26 23.28
CA LEU A 380 -29.26 0.06 22.83
C LEU A 380 -27.76 0.29 22.78
N SER A 381 -27.01 -0.71 23.21
CA SER A 381 -25.54 -0.67 23.16
C SER A 381 -24.95 -2.05 22.91
N ALA A 382 -23.70 -2.05 22.42
CA ALA A 382 -22.88 -3.25 22.27
C ALA A 382 -21.40 -2.90 22.50
N ASN A 383 -20.62 -3.90 22.90
CA ASN A 383 -19.25 -3.71 23.36
C ASN A 383 -18.26 -4.47 22.49
N CYS A 384 -17.05 -3.94 22.44
CA CYS A 384 -15.84 -4.60 21.97
C CYS A 384 -14.80 -4.57 23.11
N ALA A 385 -14.34 -5.73 23.57
CA ALA A 385 -13.30 -5.82 24.58
C ALA A 385 -11.92 -5.59 23.92
N ILE A 386 -11.16 -4.63 24.42
CA ILE A 386 -9.79 -4.35 23.96
C ILE A 386 -8.83 -4.67 25.08
N VAL A 387 -7.87 -5.53 24.78
CA VAL A 387 -6.70 -5.77 25.62
C VAL A 387 -5.51 -5.10 24.94
N VAL A 388 -4.90 -4.15 25.61
CA VAL A 388 -3.62 -3.59 25.14
C VAL A 388 -2.51 -4.38 25.81
N ASP A 389 -1.87 -5.23 25.03
CA ASP A 389 -0.81 -6.11 25.51
C ASP A 389 0.49 -5.32 25.67
N GLY A 390 1.09 -5.43 26.87
CA GLY A 390 2.39 -4.82 27.18
C GLY A 390 3.59 -5.70 26.79
N SER A 391 3.36 -6.88 26.21
CA SER A 391 4.44 -7.77 25.78
C SER A 391 5.32 -7.09 24.73
N PRO A 392 6.66 -7.08 24.91
CA PRO A 392 7.54 -6.46 23.93
C PRO A 392 7.51 -7.21 22.60
N LEU A 393 7.58 -6.45 21.50
CA LEU A 393 7.75 -7.01 20.17
C LEU A 393 9.12 -7.67 20.06
N THR A 394 9.18 -8.92 19.64
CA THR A 394 10.43 -9.71 19.55
C THR A 394 10.94 -9.83 18.13
N SER A 395 10.04 -9.86 17.13
CA SER A 395 10.42 -9.95 15.71
C SER A 395 9.32 -9.44 14.79
N ILE A 396 9.71 -9.10 13.57
CA ILE A 396 8.80 -8.81 12.46
C ILE A 396 9.12 -9.76 11.30
N GLN A 397 8.11 -10.43 10.78
CA GLN A 397 8.18 -11.20 9.55
C GLN A 397 7.49 -10.44 8.42
N VAL A 398 8.19 -10.29 7.29
CA VAL A 398 7.62 -9.72 6.05
C VAL A 398 7.26 -10.86 5.10
N SER A 399 6.04 -10.84 4.57
CA SER A 399 5.55 -11.87 3.64
C SER A 399 4.97 -11.19 2.37
N PRO A 400 5.28 -11.72 1.17
CA PRO A 400 6.18 -12.85 0.91
C PRO A 400 7.64 -12.49 1.24
N GLN A 401 8.44 -13.45 1.70
CA GLN A 401 9.85 -13.22 2.06
C GLN A 401 10.74 -13.01 0.83
N THR A 402 10.38 -13.64 -0.28
CA THR A 402 10.98 -13.44 -1.60
C THR A 402 9.88 -13.33 -2.64
N ALA A 403 10.02 -12.41 -3.57
CA ALA A 403 9.08 -12.23 -4.67
C ALA A 403 9.78 -11.73 -5.92
N SER A 404 9.14 -11.95 -7.08
CA SER A 404 9.58 -11.42 -8.36
C SER A 404 8.41 -10.78 -9.07
N ILE A 405 8.59 -9.57 -9.59
CA ILE A 405 7.58 -8.82 -10.35
C ILE A 405 8.19 -8.21 -11.62
N PRO A 406 7.44 -8.11 -12.73
CA PRO A 406 7.82 -7.28 -13.86
C PRO A 406 7.90 -5.79 -13.51
N GLN A 407 8.60 -5.02 -14.32
CA GLN A 407 8.58 -3.55 -14.24
C GLN A 407 7.14 -3.02 -14.33
N GLN A 408 6.87 -1.89 -13.64
CA GLN A 408 5.58 -1.17 -13.63
C GLN A 408 4.42 -2.01 -13.08
N THR A 409 4.70 -3.07 -12.33
CA THR A 409 3.69 -3.84 -11.59
C THR A 409 3.86 -3.65 -10.09
N GLU A 410 2.81 -4.02 -9.36
CA GLU A 410 2.71 -3.83 -7.92
C GLU A 410 2.61 -5.16 -7.20
N LEU A 411 3.08 -5.21 -5.94
CA LEU A 411 2.95 -6.35 -5.04
C LEU A 411 2.77 -5.87 -3.60
N ALA A 412 1.75 -6.38 -2.93
CA ALA A 412 1.52 -6.08 -1.52
C ALA A 412 2.37 -6.99 -0.61
N PHE A 413 3.05 -6.37 0.35
CA PHE A 413 3.74 -7.03 1.44
C PHE A 413 2.94 -6.89 2.75
N VAL A 414 3.02 -7.90 3.59
CA VAL A 414 2.40 -7.94 4.92
C VAL A 414 3.49 -8.05 5.96
N ALA A 415 3.43 -7.19 6.99
CA ALA A 415 4.30 -7.28 8.16
C ALA A 415 3.54 -7.92 9.32
N THR A 416 4.04 -9.03 9.85
CA THR A 416 3.50 -9.72 11.02
C THR A 416 4.50 -9.62 12.16
N GLY A 417 4.10 -8.97 13.26
CA GLY A 417 4.88 -8.91 14.48
C GLY A 417 4.61 -10.10 15.38
N THR A 418 5.68 -10.66 16.00
CA THR A 418 5.58 -11.66 17.06
C THR A 418 6.00 -11.02 18.38
N PHE A 419 5.23 -11.24 19.43
CA PHE A 419 5.45 -10.66 20.76
C PHE A 419 6.04 -11.70 21.73
N ALA A 420 6.59 -11.26 22.86
CA ALA A 420 7.27 -12.13 23.83
C ALA A 420 6.35 -13.20 24.45
N ASP A 421 5.05 -12.97 24.45
CA ASP A 421 4.02 -13.93 24.89
C ASP A 421 3.63 -14.97 23.83
N GLY A 422 4.25 -14.91 22.64
CA GLY A 422 3.96 -15.75 21.48
C GLY A 422 2.80 -15.30 20.61
N ASN A 423 2.07 -14.24 20.97
CA ASN A 423 1.02 -13.68 20.16
C ASN A 423 1.58 -13.03 18.89
N THR A 424 0.78 -13.02 17.81
CA THR A 424 1.15 -12.35 16.56
C THR A 424 0.10 -11.30 16.20
N GLN A 425 0.55 -10.20 15.60
CA GLN A 425 -0.32 -9.13 15.11
C GLN A 425 0.10 -8.67 13.72
N ASN A 426 -0.88 -8.37 12.86
CA ASN A 426 -0.62 -7.71 11.58
C ASN A 426 -0.26 -6.24 11.81
N LEU A 427 0.99 -5.91 11.56
CA LEU A 427 1.57 -4.57 11.73
C LEU A 427 1.71 -3.82 10.41
N THR A 428 1.20 -4.34 9.28
CA THR A 428 1.38 -3.77 7.93
C THR A 428 1.06 -2.27 7.88
N LYS A 429 0.05 -1.81 8.65
CA LYS A 429 -0.38 -0.41 8.71
C LYS A 429 0.26 0.39 9.86
N SER A 430 1.19 -0.20 10.58
CA SER A 430 1.85 0.41 11.74
C SER A 430 3.37 0.54 11.58
N VAL A 431 3.97 -0.28 10.69
CA VAL A 431 5.40 -0.23 10.40
C VAL A 431 5.77 0.94 9.50
N LEU A 432 7.01 1.39 9.60
CA LEU A 432 7.63 2.20 8.55
C LEU A 432 8.17 1.27 7.47
N TRP A 433 7.66 1.41 6.26
CA TRP A 433 8.14 0.68 5.10
C TRP A 433 9.24 1.46 4.37
N THR A 434 10.32 0.77 4.00
CA THR A 434 11.39 1.31 3.16
C THR A 434 11.79 0.30 2.10
N SER A 435 12.39 0.78 1.00
CA SER A 435 12.90 -0.04 -0.12
C SER A 435 14.29 0.44 -0.52
N SER A 436 15.21 -0.48 -0.73
CA SER A 436 16.58 -0.14 -1.12
C SER A 436 17.15 -1.16 -2.12
N PRO A 437 17.62 -0.71 -3.31
CA PRO A 437 17.63 0.68 -3.79
C PRO A 437 16.26 1.13 -4.33
N ALA A 438 15.93 2.41 -4.13
CA ALA A 438 14.68 3.02 -4.56
C ALA A 438 14.51 3.08 -6.09
N SER A 439 15.60 3.04 -6.85
CA SER A 439 15.55 2.97 -8.32
C SER A 439 14.98 1.64 -8.83
N VAL A 440 15.19 0.55 -8.08
CA VAL A 440 14.65 -0.77 -8.44
C VAL A 440 13.18 -0.88 -8.05
N ALA A 441 12.85 -0.51 -6.82
CA ALA A 441 11.47 -0.53 -6.34
C ALA A 441 11.23 0.53 -5.26
N THR A 442 10.00 1.06 -5.20
CA THR A 442 9.51 1.88 -4.08
C THR A 442 8.45 1.11 -3.30
N ILE A 443 8.18 1.54 -2.05
CA ILE A 443 7.11 0.95 -1.24
C ILE A 443 6.26 2.02 -0.58
N SER A 444 4.95 1.77 -0.53
CA SER A 444 3.96 2.74 -0.09
C SER A 444 3.80 2.76 1.44
N ASN A 445 3.82 3.96 2.03
CA ASN A 445 3.33 4.27 3.36
C ASN A 445 2.00 5.05 3.33
N LEU A 446 1.30 5.05 2.19
CA LEU A 446 -0.04 5.62 2.07
C LEU A 446 -1.05 4.71 2.77
N GLN A 447 -1.98 5.27 3.53
CA GLN A 447 -2.93 4.49 4.32
C GLN A 447 -3.74 3.45 3.50
N ALA A 448 -4.07 3.77 2.25
CA ALA A 448 -4.82 2.89 1.36
C ALA A 448 -3.98 1.74 0.79
N THR A 449 -2.70 2.00 0.46
CA THR A 449 -1.78 1.10 -0.25
C THR A 449 -0.54 0.76 0.58
N MET A 450 -0.61 0.91 1.91
CA MET A 450 0.53 0.69 2.80
C MET A 450 1.07 -0.75 2.69
N GLY A 451 2.37 -0.86 2.40
CA GLY A 451 3.02 -2.14 2.14
C GLY A 451 2.98 -2.59 0.67
N GLU A 452 2.39 -1.80 -0.23
CA GLU A 452 2.38 -2.07 -1.67
C GLU A 452 3.68 -1.55 -2.30
N ALA A 453 4.46 -2.46 -2.87
CA ALA A 453 5.71 -2.15 -3.57
C ALA A 453 5.45 -2.05 -5.07
N THR A 454 6.07 -1.05 -5.72
CA THR A 454 6.03 -0.83 -7.18
C THR A 454 7.42 -1.04 -7.76
N GLY A 455 7.55 -1.92 -8.76
CA GLY A 455 8.80 -2.18 -9.48
C GLY A 455 9.07 -1.11 -10.55
N HIS A 456 10.31 -0.62 -10.62
CA HIS A 456 10.74 0.43 -11.57
C HIS A 456 11.79 -0.08 -12.55
N GLU A 457 12.99 -0.41 -12.09
CA GLU A 457 14.10 -0.90 -12.92
C GLU A 457 14.42 -2.36 -12.60
N PRO A 458 14.89 -3.16 -13.59
CA PRO A 458 15.32 -4.52 -13.32
C PRO A 458 16.43 -4.57 -12.28
N GLY A 459 16.30 -5.46 -11.31
CA GLY A 459 17.25 -5.59 -10.21
C GLY A 459 16.63 -6.22 -8.98
N THR A 460 17.33 -6.16 -7.87
CA THR A 460 16.86 -6.67 -6.58
C THR A 460 16.80 -5.54 -5.57
N ALA A 461 15.67 -5.42 -4.89
CA ALA A 461 15.46 -4.47 -3.80
C ALA A 461 15.16 -5.23 -2.49
N THR A 462 15.67 -4.70 -1.39
CA THR A 462 15.29 -5.14 -0.03
C THR A 462 14.11 -4.28 0.43
N ILE A 463 13.00 -4.94 0.72
CA ILE A 463 11.81 -4.35 1.34
C ILE A 463 11.95 -4.53 2.85
N THR A 464 11.84 -3.44 3.59
CA THR A 464 12.04 -3.44 5.04
C THR A 464 10.81 -2.89 5.75
N ALA A 465 10.42 -3.53 6.85
CA ALA A 465 9.39 -3.09 7.78
C ALA A 465 10.01 -2.84 9.15
N LEU A 466 9.93 -1.62 9.66
CA LEU A 466 10.47 -1.20 10.97
C LEU A 466 9.34 -0.78 11.91
N PHE A 467 9.30 -1.34 13.11
CA PHE A 467 8.38 -0.93 14.18
C PHE A 467 8.94 -1.32 15.56
N GLY A 468 8.86 -0.41 16.53
CA GLY A 468 9.28 -0.69 17.91
C GLY A 468 10.74 -1.14 18.07
N GLY A 469 11.64 -0.70 17.18
CA GLY A 469 13.05 -1.11 17.17
C GLY A 469 13.30 -2.50 16.59
N GLN A 470 12.25 -3.22 16.13
CA GLN A 470 12.36 -4.49 15.43
C GLN A 470 12.24 -4.29 13.91
N LEU A 471 12.96 -5.12 13.17
CA LEU A 471 13.05 -5.03 11.73
C LEU A 471 12.73 -6.39 11.09
N GLY A 472 11.90 -6.34 10.05
CA GLY A 472 11.65 -7.48 9.16
C GLY A 472 12.02 -7.12 7.73
N THR A 473 12.55 -8.07 6.97
CA THR A 473 12.98 -7.85 5.58
C THR A 473 12.39 -8.88 4.64
N ALA A 474 12.26 -8.48 3.36
CA ALA A 474 11.93 -9.35 2.23
C ALA A 474 12.74 -8.92 1.01
N THR A 475 12.94 -9.84 0.09
CA THR A 475 13.64 -9.60 -1.18
C THR A 475 12.64 -9.48 -2.31
N LEU A 476 12.67 -8.38 -3.04
CA LEU A 476 11.87 -8.14 -4.25
C LEU A 476 12.79 -8.08 -5.46
N THR A 477 12.62 -9.00 -6.41
CA THR A 477 13.29 -8.97 -7.71
C THR A 477 12.36 -8.32 -8.73
N VAL A 478 12.80 -7.24 -9.36
CA VAL A 478 12.11 -6.64 -10.51
C VAL A 478 12.74 -7.19 -11.78
N THR A 479 11.93 -7.79 -12.65
CA THR A 479 12.40 -8.39 -13.92
C THR A 479 12.22 -7.42 -15.08
N SER A 480 12.98 -7.64 -16.17
CA SER A 480 12.80 -6.92 -17.44
C SER A 480 11.66 -7.47 -18.28
N ALA A 481 10.82 -8.36 -17.73
CA ALA A 481 9.69 -8.91 -18.44
C ALA A 481 8.70 -7.80 -18.83
N THR A 482 8.27 -7.82 -20.10
CA THR A 482 7.30 -6.88 -20.65
C THR A 482 5.95 -7.56 -20.84
N ALA A 483 4.86 -6.85 -20.65
CA ALA A 483 3.53 -7.36 -20.96
C ALA A 483 3.42 -7.68 -22.45
N THR A 484 2.90 -8.87 -22.79
CA THR A 484 2.73 -9.37 -24.16
C THR A 484 1.26 -9.47 -24.56
N SER A 485 0.37 -9.65 -23.60
CA SER A 485 -1.08 -9.66 -23.81
C SER A 485 -1.83 -9.11 -22.60
N LEU A 486 -3.03 -8.61 -22.83
CA LEU A 486 -3.93 -8.13 -21.79
C LEU A 486 -5.30 -8.77 -21.99
N ARG A 487 -5.84 -9.39 -20.94
CA ARG A 487 -7.14 -10.05 -20.94
C ARG A 487 -8.05 -9.47 -19.87
N VAL A 488 -9.31 -9.22 -20.20
CA VAL A 488 -10.33 -8.79 -19.22
C VAL A 488 -11.22 -9.98 -18.84
N SER A 489 -11.49 -10.12 -17.57
CA SER A 489 -12.36 -11.15 -16.99
C SER A 489 -13.43 -10.53 -16.09
N PRO A 490 -14.70 -10.99 -16.16
CA PRO A 490 -15.22 -11.93 -17.14
C PRO A 490 -15.23 -11.34 -18.57
N ALA A 491 -15.05 -12.17 -19.60
CA ALA A 491 -15.04 -11.73 -21.00
C ALA A 491 -16.42 -11.22 -21.46
N ALA A 492 -17.49 -11.68 -20.83
CA ALA A 492 -18.85 -11.19 -21.02
C ALA A 492 -19.65 -11.35 -19.72
N THR A 493 -20.56 -10.42 -19.46
CA THR A 493 -21.47 -10.50 -18.31
C THR A 493 -22.75 -9.73 -18.57
N ASN A 494 -23.81 -10.07 -17.84
CA ASN A 494 -25.11 -9.41 -17.90
C ASN A 494 -25.41 -8.75 -16.56
N LEU A 495 -25.98 -7.55 -16.59
CA LEU A 495 -26.42 -6.84 -15.39
C LEU A 495 -27.86 -6.34 -15.58
N GLU A 496 -28.61 -6.31 -14.48
CA GLU A 496 -29.84 -5.53 -14.38
C GLU A 496 -29.52 -4.03 -14.35
N HIS A 497 -30.47 -3.22 -14.72
CA HIS A 497 -30.36 -1.76 -14.60
C HIS A 497 -30.03 -1.36 -13.15
N GLY A 498 -28.98 -0.56 -12.94
CA GLY A 498 -28.48 -0.14 -11.63
C GLY A 498 -27.61 -1.19 -10.92
N GLY A 499 -27.35 -2.35 -11.55
CA GLY A 499 -26.43 -3.37 -11.06
C GLY A 499 -24.96 -2.95 -11.24
N PHE A 500 -24.06 -3.67 -10.58
CA PHE A 500 -22.61 -3.49 -10.73
C PHE A 500 -21.89 -4.83 -10.82
N THR A 501 -20.72 -4.83 -11.45
CA THR A 501 -19.83 -5.99 -11.53
C THR A 501 -18.37 -5.55 -11.48
N GLN A 502 -17.50 -6.42 -11.01
CA GLN A 502 -16.05 -6.23 -11.03
C GLN A 502 -15.48 -6.87 -12.29
N PHE A 503 -14.79 -6.10 -13.11
CA PHE A 503 -13.89 -6.61 -14.14
C PHE A 503 -12.46 -6.60 -13.59
N THR A 504 -11.69 -7.64 -13.95
CA THR A 504 -10.26 -7.75 -13.66
C THR A 504 -9.48 -7.75 -14.97
N ALA A 505 -8.32 -7.11 -14.97
CA ALA A 505 -7.40 -7.11 -16.10
C ALA A 505 -6.18 -7.99 -15.74
N LEU A 506 -5.95 -9.06 -16.53
CA LEU A 506 -4.83 -9.96 -16.38
C LEU A 506 -3.84 -9.73 -17.53
N ALA A 507 -2.60 -9.38 -17.21
CA ALA A 507 -1.51 -9.27 -18.16
C ALA A 507 -0.66 -10.53 -18.15
N GLU A 508 -0.34 -11.06 -19.33
CA GLU A 508 0.68 -12.07 -19.54
C GLU A 508 1.99 -11.37 -19.91
N PHE A 509 3.09 -11.81 -19.33
CA PHE A 509 4.40 -11.20 -19.51
C PHE A 509 5.33 -12.11 -20.34
N SER A 510 6.41 -11.52 -20.90
CA SER A 510 7.38 -12.23 -21.75
C SER A 510 8.13 -13.36 -21.05
N ASP A 511 8.10 -13.41 -19.72
CA ASP A 511 8.64 -14.50 -18.89
C ASP A 511 7.61 -15.61 -18.63
N GLY A 512 6.43 -15.55 -19.25
CA GLY A 512 5.32 -16.49 -19.09
C GLY A 512 4.51 -16.32 -17.80
N THR A 513 4.82 -15.30 -16.97
CA THR A 513 4.02 -15.03 -15.77
C THR A 513 2.73 -14.27 -16.13
N THR A 514 1.67 -14.53 -15.36
CA THR A 514 0.40 -13.79 -15.48
C THR A 514 0.17 -13.02 -14.18
N ARG A 515 -0.26 -11.76 -14.31
CA ARG A 515 -0.54 -10.90 -13.15
C ARG A 515 -1.84 -10.13 -13.31
N ASP A 516 -2.48 -9.90 -12.16
CA ASP A 516 -3.58 -8.96 -12.06
C ASP A 516 -3.01 -7.54 -12.11
N VAL A 517 -3.43 -6.78 -13.12
CA VAL A 517 -3.03 -5.39 -13.36
C VAL A 517 -4.24 -4.46 -13.35
N THR A 518 -5.34 -4.89 -12.73
CA THR A 518 -6.63 -4.20 -12.70
C THR A 518 -6.53 -2.75 -12.24
N SER A 519 -5.69 -2.48 -11.23
CA SER A 519 -5.43 -1.12 -10.70
C SER A 519 -4.43 -0.31 -11.52
N SER A 520 -3.65 -0.98 -12.40
CA SER A 520 -2.55 -0.37 -13.16
C SER A 520 -2.93 -0.07 -14.61
N VAL A 521 -4.13 -0.47 -15.07
CA VAL A 521 -4.64 -0.22 -16.43
C VAL A 521 -5.57 0.99 -16.47
N THR A 522 -5.72 1.57 -17.66
CA THR A 522 -6.76 2.56 -17.92
C THR A 522 -8.04 1.85 -18.39
N TRP A 523 -9.13 2.06 -17.66
CA TRP A 523 -10.44 1.50 -17.99
C TRP A 523 -11.30 2.48 -18.77
N THR A 524 -11.97 1.99 -19.83
CA THR A 524 -12.95 2.75 -20.61
C THR A 524 -14.16 1.91 -20.95
N SER A 525 -15.31 2.56 -21.14
CA SER A 525 -16.55 1.98 -21.67
C SER A 525 -16.84 2.55 -23.05
N SER A 526 -17.12 1.71 -24.03
CA SER A 526 -17.48 2.17 -25.40
C SER A 526 -18.81 2.91 -25.45
N ASN A 527 -19.67 2.70 -24.46
CA ASN A 527 -20.94 3.41 -24.31
C ASN A 527 -21.24 3.68 -22.83
N ALA A 528 -20.76 4.79 -22.34
CA ALA A 528 -20.93 5.21 -20.95
C ALA A 528 -22.41 5.47 -20.57
N SER A 529 -23.33 5.65 -21.55
CA SER A 529 -24.76 5.74 -21.28
C SER A 529 -25.38 4.38 -20.92
N VAL A 530 -24.74 3.26 -21.30
CA VAL A 530 -25.16 1.90 -20.94
C VAL A 530 -24.52 1.48 -19.61
N ALA A 531 -23.21 1.67 -19.46
CA ALA A 531 -22.51 1.42 -18.20
C ALA A 531 -21.20 2.22 -18.11
N VAL A 532 -20.84 2.62 -16.91
CA VAL A 532 -19.59 3.30 -16.59
C VAL A 532 -18.65 2.35 -15.86
N VAL A 533 -17.33 2.58 -15.95
CA VAL A 533 -16.33 1.77 -15.25
C VAL A 533 -15.37 2.67 -14.45
N THR A 534 -15.04 2.25 -13.22
CA THR A 534 -14.09 2.95 -12.35
C THR A 534 -12.65 2.59 -12.70
N PRO A 535 -11.63 3.36 -12.27
CA PRO A 535 -10.22 3.00 -12.42
C PRO A 535 -9.84 1.66 -11.77
N THR A 536 -10.65 1.13 -10.85
CA THR A 536 -10.48 -0.17 -10.21
C THR A 536 -11.26 -1.29 -10.90
N GLY A 537 -11.82 -1.04 -12.10
CA GLY A 537 -12.52 -2.05 -12.89
C GLY A 537 -13.96 -2.34 -12.47
N VAL A 538 -14.55 -1.61 -11.50
CA VAL A 538 -15.97 -1.76 -11.14
C VAL A 538 -16.82 -1.09 -12.20
N ALA A 539 -17.61 -1.86 -12.93
CA ALA A 539 -18.61 -1.35 -13.88
C ALA A 539 -19.98 -1.25 -13.21
N THR A 540 -20.67 -0.13 -13.46
CA THR A 540 -22.06 0.12 -12.99
C THR A 540 -22.96 0.37 -14.18
N SER A 541 -24.04 -0.38 -14.28
CA SER A 541 -25.03 -0.25 -15.36
C SER A 541 -25.94 0.96 -15.13
N THR A 542 -26.25 1.70 -16.21
CA THR A 542 -27.05 2.93 -16.17
C THR A 542 -28.28 2.89 -17.09
N ARG A 543 -28.23 2.12 -18.17
CA ARG A 543 -29.33 1.97 -19.13
C ARG A 543 -29.24 0.61 -19.82
N SER A 544 -30.37 0.06 -20.27
CA SER A 544 -30.42 -1.16 -21.10
C SER A 544 -29.65 -0.96 -22.40
N GLY A 545 -28.90 -1.98 -22.81
CA GLY A 545 -28.06 -1.96 -24.01
C GLY A 545 -26.79 -2.78 -23.86
N THR A 546 -25.92 -2.72 -24.84
CA THR A 546 -24.62 -3.41 -24.82
C THR A 546 -23.49 -2.38 -24.90
N THR A 547 -22.45 -2.60 -24.11
CA THR A 547 -21.22 -1.81 -24.13
C THR A 547 -20.00 -2.71 -23.99
N THR A 548 -18.84 -2.25 -24.50
CA THR A 548 -17.56 -2.94 -24.35
C THR A 548 -16.73 -2.21 -23.29
N MET A 549 -16.29 -2.94 -22.28
CA MET A 549 -15.31 -2.48 -21.29
C MET A 549 -13.92 -2.77 -21.83
N THR A 550 -13.06 -1.77 -21.88
CA THR A 550 -11.68 -1.89 -22.38
C THR A 550 -10.70 -1.52 -21.28
N ALA A 551 -9.76 -2.41 -21.00
CA ALA A 551 -8.57 -2.14 -20.21
C ALA A 551 -7.39 -1.90 -21.13
N THR A 552 -6.61 -0.83 -20.90
CA THR A 552 -5.43 -0.49 -21.71
C THR A 552 -4.23 -0.30 -20.83
N MET A 553 -3.11 -0.91 -21.22
CA MET A 553 -1.79 -0.77 -20.57
C MET A 553 -0.72 -0.66 -21.66
N ASN A 554 -0.02 0.47 -21.70
CA ASN A 554 0.87 0.81 -22.83
C ASN A 554 0.12 0.67 -24.16
N ASP A 555 0.65 -0.12 -25.11
CA ASP A 555 0.03 -0.38 -26.44
C ASP A 555 -0.89 -1.61 -26.44
N LEU A 556 -1.10 -2.26 -25.30
CA LEU A 556 -1.93 -3.45 -25.16
C LEU A 556 -3.34 -3.09 -24.71
N SER A 557 -4.34 -3.79 -25.22
CA SER A 557 -5.72 -3.68 -24.77
C SER A 557 -6.39 -5.03 -24.63
N GLY A 558 -7.22 -5.16 -23.61
CA GLY A 558 -8.12 -6.27 -23.40
C GLY A 558 -9.56 -5.77 -23.31
N THR A 559 -10.52 -6.57 -23.77
CA THR A 559 -11.93 -6.16 -23.83
C THR A 559 -12.86 -7.18 -23.21
N ALA A 560 -14.01 -6.71 -22.72
CA ALA A 560 -15.12 -7.52 -22.24
C ALA A 560 -16.46 -6.91 -22.65
N VAL A 561 -17.46 -7.73 -22.91
CA VAL A 561 -18.80 -7.28 -23.27
C VAL A 561 -19.68 -7.24 -22.02
N LEU A 562 -20.36 -6.12 -21.81
CA LEU A 562 -21.39 -5.96 -20.79
C LEU A 562 -22.74 -5.71 -21.44
N MET A 563 -23.72 -6.57 -21.16
CA MET A 563 -25.11 -6.40 -21.57
C MET A 563 -25.94 -5.99 -20.34
N VAL A 564 -26.72 -4.93 -20.49
CA VAL A 564 -27.65 -4.43 -19.46
C VAL A 564 -29.08 -4.61 -19.94
N TYR A 565 -29.94 -5.27 -19.15
CA TYR A 565 -31.36 -5.56 -19.42
C TYR A 565 -32.31 -4.94 -18.41
#